data_8a872e2e3b667d48dfd6247891c581c5
#
_entry.id   8a872e2e3b667d48dfd6247891c581c5
#
_cell.length_a   1.000
_cell.length_b   1.000
_cell.length_c   1.000
_cell.angle_alpha   90.00
_cell.angle_beta   90.00
_cell.angle_gamma   90.00
#
_symmetry.space_group_name_H-M   'P 1'
#
loop_
_entity.id
_entity.type
_entity.pdbx_description
1 polymer ?
#
loop_
_entity_poly.entity_id
_entity_poly.type
_entity_poly.pdbx_seq_one_letter_code
_entity_poly.pdbx_strand_id
1 'polypeptide(L)'
;MRLGETMRRKAMNRKKIDYTEYANVITKALEKGIFLTSKAEGNENCMVIGWGHIGRIWEKPVFVAYVRTSRYTRELLDKNPEFTVNVPVNGFDKKAFALCGTKNGRDMDKIREAGLTTVPSEIVSVPAIKEYPLTLECRVIYREEQDASKLPSDIQKKFYSIDTAEHVSYYGEIVAAYMIED
;
A
#
# COMPACT_ATOMS: atom_id res chain seq x y z
N MET A 1 -13.72 34.74 -28.26
CA MET A 1 -12.79 34.93 -27.13
C MET A 1 -13.50 34.43 -25.87
N ARG A 2 -13.30 33.18 -25.49
CA ARG A 2 -13.76 32.64 -24.21
C ARG A 2 -12.55 32.08 -23.50
N LEU A 3 -12.18 32.76 -22.44
CA LEU A 3 -11.07 32.44 -21.54
C LEU A 3 -11.37 31.12 -20.84
N GLY A 4 -10.40 30.19 -20.86
CA GLY A 4 -10.48 28.95 -20.19
C GLY A 4 -10.55 29.13 -18.68
N GLU A 5 -11.60 28.66 -18.07
CA GLU A 5 -11.65 28.43 -16.62
C GLU A 5 -10.67 27.32 -16.27
N THR A 6 -9.51 27.75 -15.82
CA THR A 6 -8.57 26.87 -15.13
C THR A 6 -9.23 26.48 -13.80
N MET A 7 -9.87 25.30 -13.77
CA MET A 7 -10.31 24.71 -12.51
C MET A 7 -9.07 24.58 -11.61
N ARG A 8 -8.91 25.52 -10.67
CA ARG A 8 -7.99 25.36 -9.54
C ARG A 8 -8.43 24.10 -8.80
N ARG A 9 -7.72 23.00 -9.00
CA ARG A 9 -7.83 21.82 -8.13
C ARG A 9 -7.61 22.31 -6.71
N LYS A 10 -8.67 22.24 -5.89
CA LYS A 10 -8.58 22.57 -4.46
C LYS A 10 -7.42 21.75 -3.89
N ALA A 11 -6.40 22.41 -3.38
CA ALA A 11 -5.27 21.70 -2.79
C ALA A 11 -5.83 20.80 -1.67
N MET A 12 -5.54 19.50 -1.77
CA MET A 12 -5.95 18.54 -0.74
C MET A 12 -5.24 18.93 0.55
N ASN A 13 -6.00 19.10 1.62
CA ASN A 13 -5.41 19.40 2.92
C ASN A 13 -4.78 18.12 3.50
N ARG A 14 -3.54 18.23 3.97
CA ARG A 14 -2.79 17.12 4.59
C ARG A 14 -2.15 17.60 5.87
N LYS A 15 -2.41 16.89 6.93
CA LYS A 15 -1.76 17.11 8.22
C LYS A 15 -0.59 16.15 8.36
N LYS A 16 0.63 16.65 8.34
CA LYS A 16 1.82 15.84 8.63
C LYS A 16 1.71 15.19 9.99
N ILE A 17 2.16 13.94 10.08
CA ILE A 17 2.18 13.16 11.32
C ILE A 17 3.58 12.62 11.58
N ASP A 18 3.87 12.34 12.84
CA ASP A 18 4.97 11.45 13.22
C ASP A 18 4.48 10.00 13.11
N TYR A 19 5.08 9.21 12.22
CA TYR A 19 4.68 7.82 12.00
C TYR A 19 4.81 6.96 13.27
N THR A 20 5.69 7.35 14.22
CA THR A 20 5.89 6.62 15.47
C THR A 20 4.68 6.69 16.40
N GLU A 21 3.95 7.80 16.39
CA GLU A 21 2.71 7.97 17.15
C GLU A 21 1.58 7.07 16.60
N TYR A 22 1.65 6.72 15.32
CA TYR A 22 0.66 5.89 14.63
C TYR A 22 1.08 4.43 14.46
N ALA A 23 2.29 4.03 14.88
CA ALA A 23 2.79 2.67 14.71
C ALA A 23 1.86 1.60 15.30
N ASN A 24 1.30 1.86 16.48
CA ASN A 24 0.33 0.97 17.11
C ASN A 24 -0.99 0.87 16.31
N VAL A 25 -1.48 1.99 15.77
CA VAL A 25 -2.70 2.03 14.94
C VAL A 25 -2.49 1.21 13.67
N ILE A 26 -1.35 1.41 13.00
CA ILE A 26 -0.98 0.70 11.77
C ILE A 26 -0.84 -0.81 12.04
N THR A 27 -0.15 -1.19 13.11
CA THR A 27 0.06 -2.59 13.49
C THR A 27 -1.27 -3.29 13.78
N LYS A 28 -2.17 -2.66 14.52
CA LYS A 28 -3.52 -3.21 14.77
C LYS A 28 -4.36 -3.30 13.50
N ALA A 29 -4.24 -2.34 12.61
CA ALA A 29 -4.99 -2.34 11.35
C ALA A 29 -4.55 -3.50 10.44
N LEU A 30 -3.28 -3.91 10.46
CA LEU A 30 -2.78 -5.07 9.70
C LEU A 30 -3.54 -6.37 10.01
N GLU A 31 -4.06 -6.56 11.21
CA GLU A 31 -4.86 -7.74 11.57
C GLU A 31 -6.11 -7.88 10.69
N LYS A 32 -6.70 -6.77 10.28
CA LYS A 32 -7.87 -6.72 9.38
C LYS A 32 -7.48 -6.46 7.93
N GLY A 33 -6.29 -5.96 7.71
CA GLY A 33 -5.75 -5.54 6.43
C GLY A 33 -5.66 -4.02 6.26
N ILE A 34 -4.68 -3.60 5.49
CA ILE A 34 -4.49 -2.21 5.05
C ILE A 34 -4.27 -2.18 3.55
N PHE A 35 -4.51 -1.04 2.90
CA PHE A 35 -4.26 -0.92 1.47
C PHE A 35 -2.79 -0.65 1.18
N LEU A 36 -2.27 -1.33 0.17
CA LEU A 36 -1.02 -1.02 -0.49
C LEU A 36 -1.33 -0.65 -1.94
N THR A 37 -0.95 0.54 -2.34
CA THR A 37 -1.11 1.02 -3.72
C THR A 37 0.24 1.06 -4.41
N SER A 38 0.25 0.66 -5.67
CA SER A 38 1.41 0.66 -6.56
C SER A 38 1.03 1.22 -7.92
N LYS A 39 2.01 1.75 -8.65
CA LYS A 39 1.80 2.34 -9.98
C LYS A 39 3.05 2.17 -10.82
N ALA A 40 2.88 1.72 -12.07
CA ALA A 40 3.94 1.71 -13.09
C ALA A 40 3.32 1.83 -14.48
N GLU A 41 4.02 2.50 -15.39
CA GLU A 41 3.63 2.60 -16.81
C GLU A 41 2.17 3.04 -17.02
N GLY A 42 1.68 3.96 -16.18
CA GLY A 42 0.31 4.47 -16.24
C GLY A 42 -0.75 3.58 -15.58
N ASN A 43 -0.40 2.36 -15.14
CA ASN A 43 -1.31 1.44 -14.46
C ASN A 43 -1.23 1.63 -12.95
N GLU A 44 -2.37 1.83 -12.31
CA GLU A 44 -2.52 1.91 -10.85
C GLU A 44 -3.20 0.65 -10.33
N ASN A 45 -2.74 0.15 -9.21
CA ASN A 45 -3.36 -1.01 -8.57
C ASN A 45 -3.30 -0.89 -7.06
N CYS A 46 -4.35 -1.29 -6.38
CA CYS A 46 -4.34 -1.46 -4.94
C CYS A 46 -4.56 -2.92 -4.56
N MET A 47 -3.98 -3.33 -3.44
CA MET A 47 -4.22 -4.61 -2.81
C MET A 47 -4.36 -4.45 -1.30
N VAL A 48 -4.94 -5.43 -0.65
CA VAL A 48 -4.97 -5.51 0.82
C VAL A 48 -3.82 -6.39 1.28
N ILE A 49 -3.04 -5.89 2.23
CA ILE A 49 -2.00 -6.64 2.92
C ILE A 49 -2.37 -6.78 4.40
N GLY A 50 -2.15 -7.96 4.97
CA GLY A 50 -2.28 -8.23 6.40
C GLY A 50 -0.93 -8.44 7.08
N TRP A 51 0.15 -8.43 6.33
CA TRP A 51 1.52 -8.64 6.82
C TRP A 51 2.38 -7.44 6.48
N GLY A 52 3.09 -6.95 7.48
CA GLY A 52 3.98 -5.82 7.35
C GLY A 52 4.61 -5.46 8.68
N HIS A 53 5.63 -4.63 8.62
CA HIS A 53 6.31 -4.07 9.78
C HIS A 53 6.50 -2.57 9.60
N ILE A 54 6.41 -1.84 10.69
CA ILE A 54 6.78 -0.43 10.74
C ILE A 54 7.86 -0.26 11.81
N GLY A 55 8.92 0.46 11.47
CA GLY A 55 10.02 0.63 12.39
C GLY A 55 11.17 1.43 11.82
N ARG A 56 12.39 1.10 12.28
CA ARG A 56 13.61 1.81 11.90
C ARG A 56 14.72 0.81 11.60
N ILE A 57 15.36 0.96 10.45
CA ILE A 57 16.55 0.22 10.03
C ILE A 57 17.44 1.13 9.17
N TRP A 58 18.76 0.96 9.23
CA TRP A 58 19.73 1.82 8.51
C TRP A 58 19.53 3.32 8.78
N GLU A 59 19.19 3.65 10.01
CA GLU A 59 18.86 5.00 10.48
C GLU A 59 17.66 5.66 9.75
N LYS A 60 16.88 4.88 8.99
CA LYS A 60 15.72 5.34 8.23
C LYS A 60 14.41 4.81 8.83
N PRO A 61 13.32 5.60 8.77
CA PRO A 61 11.98 5.09 9.02
C PRO A 61 11.58 4.17 7.88
N VAL A 62 11.10 2.97 8.19
CA VAL A 62 10.79 1.96 7.17
C VAL A 62 9.44 1.30 7.45
N PHE A 63 8.68 1.10 6.39
CA PHE A 63 7.57 0.15 6.34
C PHE A 63 7.99 -1.03 5.45
N VAL A 64 7.92 -2.25 5.99
CA VAL A 64 8.18 -3.47 5.23
C VAL A 64 6.86 -4.08 4.81
N ALA A 65 6.63 -4.19 3.51
CA ALA A 65 5.45 -4.84 2.92
C ALA A 65 5.80 -6.24 2.39
N TYR A 66 4.95 -7.23 2.67
CA TYR A 66 5.08 -8.58 2.14
C TYR A 66 4.09 -8.79 1.01
N VAL A 67 4.59 -8.99 -0.20
CA VAL A 67 3.79 -9.16 -1.42
C VAL A 67 4.11 -10.51 -2.04
N ARG A 68 3.09 -11.36 -2.24
CA ARG A 68 3.30 -12.65 -2.93
C ARG A 68 3.78 -12.45 -4.36
N THR A 69 4.68 -13.29 -4.81
CA THR A 69 5.25 -13.28 -6.17
C THR A 69 4.17 -13.38 -7.25
N SER A 70 3.03 -14.01 -6.95
CA SER A 70 1.88 -14.13 -7.86
C SER A 70 1.05 -12.85 -8.02
N ARG A 71 1.22 -11.85 -7.17
CA ARG A 71 0.39 -10.62 -7.17
C ARG A 71 0.83 -9.63 -8.27
N TYR A 72 -0.13 -9.00 -8.92
CA TYR A 72 0.13 -7.95 -9.92
C TYR A 72 0.92 -6.78 -9.34
N THR A 73 0.69 -6.44 -8.07
CA THR A 73 1.45 -5.43 -7.33
C THR A 73 2.97 -5.67 -7.39
N ARG A 74 3.42 -6.93 -7.35
CA ARG A 74 4.84 -7.29 -7.46
C ARG A 74 5.43 -6.80 -8.79
N GLU A 75 4.73 -7.01 -9.90
CA GLU A 75 5.20 -6.57 -11.23
C GLU A 75 5.31 -5.04 -11.31
N LEU A 76 4.35 -4.32 -10.70
CA LEU A 76 4.39 -2.86 -10.66
C LEU A 76 5.53 -2.35 -9.79
N LEU A 77 5.78 -2.97 -8.62
CA LEU A 77 6.87 -2.61 -7.73
C LEU A 77 8.26 -2.90 -8.33
N ASP A 78 8.38 -3.93 -9.16
CA ASP A 78 9.64 -4.25 -9.85
C ASP A 78 9.97 -3.21 -10.94
N LYS A 79 8.96 -2.53 -11.50
CA LYS A 79 9.10 -1.47 -12.51
C LYS A 79 9.22 -0.08 -11.89
N ASN A 80 8.47 0.18 -10.84
CA ASN A 80 8.50 1.44 -10.09
C ASN A 80 8.58 1.13 -8.60
N PRO A 81 9.75 1.27 -7.97
CA PRO A 81 9.99 0.88 -6.58
C PRO A 81 9.43 1.89 -5.57
N GLU A 82 8.18 2.31 -5.79
CA GLU A 82 7.44 3.21 -4.90
C GLU A 82 6.08 2.62 -4.57
N PHE A 83 5.59 2.86 -3.36
CA PHE A 83 4.23 2.49 -2.96
C PHE A 83 3.67 3.43 -1.91
N THR A 84 2.35 3.43 -1.77
CA THR A 84 1.69 4.05 -0.62
C THR A 84 0.99 3.01 0.22
N VAL A 85 0.99 3.24 1.52
CA VAL A 85 0.16 2.50 2.49
C VAL A 85 -0.96 3.43 2.95
N ASN A 86 -2.20 2.95 2.87
CA ASN A 86 -3.37 3.67 3.32
C ASN A 86 -4.11 2.85 4.38
N VAL A 87 -4.31 3.44 5.56
CA VAL A 87 -4.79 2.74 6.75
C VAL A 87 -6.21 3.18 7.10
N PRO A 88 -7.13 2.23 7.34
CA PRO A 88 -8.51 2.52 7.71
C PRO A 88 -8.61 2.96 9.18
N VAL A 89 -8.54 4.25 9.44
CA VAL A 89 -8.68 4.85 10.78
C VAL A 89 -10.10 5.30 11.09
N ASN A 90 -10.92 5.60 10.05
CA ASN A 90 -12.27 6.12 10.19
C ASN A 90 -13.37 5.12 9.83
N GLY A 91 -13.02 3.88 9.59
CA GLY A 91 -13.96 2.84 9.22
C GLY A 91 -13.33 1.78 8.33
N PHE A 92 -14.08 0.71 8.12
CA PHE A 92 -13.65 -0.46 7.34
C PHE A 92 -14.75 -0.81 6.34
N ASP A 93 -14.53 -0.50 5.07
CA ASP A 93 -15.42 -0.94 4.00
C ASP A 93 -15.11 -2.38 3.59
N LYS A 94 -15.96 -3.31 4.05
CA LYS A 94 -15.82 -4.75 3.78
C LYS A 94 -15.84 -5.09 2.30
N LYS A 95 -16.63 -4.35 1.48
CA LYS A 95 -16.75 -4.62 0.04
C LYS A 95 -15.48 -4.20 -0.70
N ALA A 96 -14.97 -3.00 -0.44
CA ALA A 96 -13.72 -2.52 -1.03
C ALA A 96 -12.54 -3.42 -0.64
N PHE A 97 -12.46 -3.83 0.64
CA PHE A 97 -11.43 -4.76 1.12
C PHE A 97 -11.53 -6.13 0.47
N ALA A 98 -12.73 -6.72 0.40
CA ALA A 98 -12.93 -8.01 -0.25
C ALA A 98 -12.54 -7.96 -1.74
N LEU A 99 -12.95 -6.93 -2.46
CA LEU A 99 -12.62 -6.76 -3.88
C LEU A 99 -11.11 -6.59 -4.07
N CYS A 100 -10.50 -5.62 -3.38
CA CYS A 100 -9.07 -5.33 -3.54
C CYS A 100 -8.16 -6.44 -3.03
N GLY A 101 -8.60 -7.20 -2.02
CA GLY A 101 -7.84 -8.32 -1.44
C GLY A 101 -7.91 -9.62 -2.24
N THR A 102 -9.01 -9.87 -2.97
CA THR A 102 -9.24 -11.16 -3.65
C THR A 102 -9.12 -11.10 -5.17
N LYS A 103 -9.46 -9.97 -5.81
CA LYS A 103 -9.43 -9.85 -7.26
C LYS A 103 -8.05 -9.50 -7.80
N ASN A 104 -7.80 -9.87 -9.06
CA ASN A 104 -6.54 -9.61 -9.73
C ASN A 104 -6.60 -8.27 -10.49
N GLY A 105 -5.62 -7.40 -10.25
CA GLY A 105 -5.52 -6.11 -10.93
C GLY A 105 -5.12 -6.18 -12.41
N ARG A 106 -4.71 -7.37 -12.92
CA ARG A 106 -4.52 -7.58 -14.36
C ARG A 106 -5.84 -7.66 -15.12
N ASP A 107 -6.90 -8.10 -14.44
CA ASP A 107 -8.18 -8.41 -15.06
C ASP A 107 -9.19 -7.26 -14.93
N MET A 108 -8.94 -6.32 -13.99
CA MET A 108 -9.87 -5.24 -13.69
C MET A 108 -9.22 -4.06 -12.99
N ASP A 109 -9.81 -2.89 -13.14
CA ASP A 109 -9.49 -1.70 -12.36
C ASP A 109 -10.14 -1.79 -10.97
N LYS A 110 -9.40 -2.35 -10.01
CA LYS A 110 -9.91 -2.58 -8.66
C LYS A 110 -10.23 -1.29 -7.90
N ILE A 111 -9.49 -0.21 -8.16
CA ILE A 111 -9.68 1.08 -7.51
C ILE A 111 -11.05 1.64 -7.90
N ARG A 112 -11.33 1.67 -9.20
CA ARG A 112 -12.61 2.12 -9.73
C ARG A 112 -13.77 1.24 -9.28
N GLU A 113 -13.64 -0.08 -9.43
CA GLU A 113 -14.70 -1.03 -9.09
C GLU A 113 -15.00 -1.07 -7.58
N ALA A 114 -14.03 -0.75 -6.73
CA ALA A 114 -14.21 -0.60 -5.29
C ALA A 114 -14.77 0.77 -4.89
N GLY A 115 -14.97 1.70 -5.84
CA GLY A 115 -15.42 3.06 -5.57
C GLY A 115 -14.42 3.91 -4.81
N LEU A 116 -13.12 3.59 -4.93
CA LEU A 116 -12.05 4.30 -4.25
C LEU A 116 -11.57 5.50 -5.07
N THR A 117 -11.17 6.55 -4.38
CA THR A 117 -10.68 7.78 -4.99
C THR A 117 -9.17 7.90 -4.79
N THR A 118 -8.42 7.92 -5.88
CA THR A 118 -6.98 8.21 -5.81
C THR A 118 -6.73 9.71 -5.72
N VAL A 119 -5.75 10.08 -4.92
CA VAL A 119 -5.26 11.46 -4.79
C VAL A 119 -3.75 11.49 -4.97
N PRO A 120 -3.19 12.51 -5.64
CA PRO A 120 -1.74 12.61 -5.81
C PRO A 120 -1.02 12.58 -4.47
N SER A 121 0.09 11.86 -4.38
CA SER A 121 1.02 11.88 -3.26
C SER A 121 1.83 13.18 -3.21
N GLU A 122 2.54 13.44 -2.11
CA GLU A 122 3.42 14.62 -1.95
C GLU A 122 4.80 14.40 -2.56
N ILE A 123 5.35 13.18 -2.39
CA ILE A 123 6.76 12.87 -2.72
C ILE A 123 6.85 11.76 -3.78
N VAL A 124 6.08 10.67 -3.64
CA VAL A 124 6.15 9.54 -4.57
C VAL A 124 5.17 9.69 -5.73
N SER A 125 5.42 8.98 -6.82
CA SER A 125 4.57 8.99 -8.02
C SER A 125 3.29 8.16 -7.88
N VAL A 126 3.22 7.32 -6.86
CA VAL A 126 2.10 6.43 -6.56
C VAL A 126 1.05 7.18 -5.75
N PRO A 127 -0.25 7.15 -6.15
CA PRO A 127 -1.28 7.91 -5.45
C PRO A 127 -1.62 7.30 -4.09
N ALA A 128 -2.18 8.14 -3.21
CA ALA A 128 -2.86 7.72 -2.00
C ALA A 128 -4.36 7.46 -2.26
N ILE A 129 -5.03 6.78 -1.33
CA ILE A 129 -6.48 6.52 -1.36
C ILE A 129 -7.18 7.46 -0.35
N LYS A 130 -8.08 8.30 -0.85
CA LYS A 130 -8.72 9.36 -0.04
C LYS A 130 -9.53 8.79 1.14
N GLU A 131 -10.27 7.73 0.93
CA GLU A 131 -11.16 7.12 1.92
C GLU A 131 -10.41 6.50 3.12
N TYR A 132 -9.09 6.29 2.97
CA TYR A 132 -8.21 5.74 4.01
C TYR A 132 -7.09 6.73 4.32
N PRO A 133 -7.39 7.76 5.14
CA PRO A 133 -6.64 9.00 5.18
C PRO A 133 -5.25 8.90 5.81
N LEU A 134 -5.00 7.96 6.71
CA LEU A 134 -3.66 7.75 7.26
C LEU A 134 -2.76 7.14 6.20
N THR A 135 -1.85 7.95 5.68
CA THR A 135 -1.02 7.63 4.51
C THR A 135 0.45 7.61 4.86
N LEU A 136 1.14 6.57 4.41
CA LEU A 136 2.60 6.50 4.35
C LEU A 136 3.01 6.45 2.87
N GLU A 137 3.90 7.34 2.46
CA GLU A 137 4.54 7.28 1.15
C GLU A 137 5.91 6.62 1.30
N CYS A 138 6.16 5.59 0.52
CA CYS A 138 7.32 4.73 0.67
C CYS A 138 8.11 4.60 -0.62
N ARG A 139 9.44 4.70 -0.50
CA ARG A 139 10.38 4.39 -1.58
C ARG A 139 11.17 3.15 -1.21
N VAL A 140 11.13 2.12 -2.05
CA VAL A 140 11.83 0.86 -1.80
C VAL A 140 13.34 1.10 -1.84
N ILE A 141 14.01 0.78 -0.74
CA ILE A 141 15.46 0.87 -0.59
C ILE A 141 16.14 -0.50 -0.56
N TYR A 142 15.38 -1.56 -0.30
CA TYR A 142 15.84 -2.95 -0.33
C TYR A 142 14.66 -3.89 -0.59
N ARG A 143 14.92 -5.00 -1.27
CA ARG A 143 13.95 -6.10 -1.46
C ARG A 143 14.62 -7.43 -1.29
N GLU A 144 13.88 -8.43 -0.83
CA GLU A 144 14.37 -9.79 -0.66
C GLU A 144 13.24 -10.78 -0.92
N GLU A 145 13.51 -11.82 -1.68
CA GLU A 145 12.59 -12.94 -1.86
C GLU A 145 12.72 -13.89 -0.66
N GLN A 146 11.58 -14.20 -0.04
CA GLN A 146 11.56 -15.13 1.08
C GLN A 146 11.72 -16.56 0.58
N ASP A 147 12.47 -17.35 1.30
CA ASP A 147 12.59 -18.80 1.12
C ASP A 147 11.71 -19.49 2.16
N ALA A 148 10.53 -19.91 1.75
CA ALA A 148 9.57 -20.57 2.62
C ALA A 148 10.07 -21.93 3.16
N SER A 149 11.05 -22.56 2.51
CA SER A 149 11.63 -23.83 2.96
C SER A 149 12.36 -23.70 4.31
N LYS A 150 12.78 -22.48 4.65
CA LYS A 150 13.47 -22.15 5.93
C LYS A 150 12.52 -21.89 7.09
N LEU A 151 11.22 -21.84 6.85
CA LEU A 151 10.21 -21.61 7.88
C LEU A 151 9.93 -22.90 8.67
N PRO A 152 9.42 -22.82 9.90
CA PRO A 152 8.87 -23.95 10.62
C PRO A 152 7.77 -24.65 9.82
N SER A 153 7.68 -25.99 9.95
CA SER A 153 6.79 -26.82 9.13
C SER A 153 5.31 -26.50 9.28
N ASP A 154 4.89 -26.04 10.44
CA ASP A 154 3.52 -25.60 10.73
C ASP A 154 3.17 -24.32 9.96
N ILE A 155 4.10 -23.37 9.86
CA ILE A 155 3.95 -22.13 9.07
C ILE A 155 3.91 -22.48 7.58
N GLN A 156 4.83 -23.35 7.10
CA GLN A 156 4.83 -23.79 5.71
C GLN A 156 3.48 -24.41 5.33
N LYS A 157 2.99 -25.36 6.12
CA LYS A 157 1.71 -26.05 5.90
C LYS A 157 0.54 -25.09 5.89
N LYS A 158 0.53 -24.13 6.80
CA LYS A 158 -0.59 -23.20 6.94
C LYS A 158 -0.68 -22.17 5.80
N PHE A 159 0.44 -21.67 5.32
CA PHE A 159 0.46 -20.50 4.44
C PHE A 159 0.99 -20.76 3.03
N TYR A 160 1.69 -21.87 2.78
CA TYR A 160 2.36 -22.16 1.53
C TYR A 160 2.02 -23.54 0.94
N SER A 161 1.05 -24.27 1.49
CA SER A 161 0.67 -25.60 0.98
C SER A 161 -0.31 -25.53 -0.19
N ILE A 162 -1.19 -24.53 -0.25
CA ILE A 162 -2.19 -24.34 -1.31
C ILE A 162 -1.68 -23.33 -2.33
N ASP A 163 -1.36 -22.12 -1.88
CA ASP A 163 -0.68 -21.11 -2.70
C ASP A 163 0.81 -21.17 -2.36
N THR A 164 1.57 -21.82 -3.22
CA THR A 164 3.02 -22.02 -3.05
C THR A 164 3.84 -20.78 -3.42
N ALA A 165 3.19 -19.72 -3.92
CA ALA A 165 3.87 -18.49 -4.23
C ALA A 165 4.44 -17.85 -2.95
N GLU A 166 5.74 -17.67 -2.92
CA GLU A 166 6.46 -17.04 -1.82
C GLU A 166 6.25 -15.53 -1.80
N HIS A 167 6.67 -14.89 -0.73
CA HIS A 167 6.58 -13.45 -0.62
C HIS A 167 7.91 -12.78 -0.95
N VAL A 168 7.82 -11.58 -1.49
CA VAL A 168 8.91 -10.63 -1.55
C VAL A 168 8.70 -9.60 -0.44
N SER A 169 9.74 -9.37 0.36
CA SER A 169 9.80 -8.30 1.35
C SER A 169 10.29 -7.02 0.68
N TYR A 170 9.46 -5.99 0.66
CA TYR A 170 9.83 -4.67 0.16
C TYR A 170 10.04 -3.71 1.33
N TYR A 171 11.27 -3.28 1.55
CA TYR A 171 11.66 -2.32 2.58
C TYR A 171 11.51 -0.91 2.00
N GLY A 172 10.40 -0.27 2.31
CA GLY A 172 10.12 1.10 1.87
C GLY A 172 10.54 2.12 2.91
N GLU A 173 11.51 2.98 2.59
CA GLU A 173 11.76 4.19 3.38
C GLU A 173 10.49 5.04 3.39
N ILE A 174 9.99 5.38 4.57
CA ILE A 174 8.85 6.29 4.73
C ILE A 174 9.35 7.70 4.45
N VAL A 175 9.05 8.23 3.27
CA VAL A 175 9.51 9.56 2.82
C VAL A 175 8.49 10.66 3.14
N ALA A 176 7.23 10.29 3.37
CA ALA A 176 6.20 11.17 3.90
C ALA A 176 5.17 10.38 4.71
N ALA A 177 4.61 11.00 5.74
CA ALA A 177 3.52 10.45 6.54
C ALA A 177 2.53 11.57 6.90
N TYR A 178 1.24 11.35 6.63
CA TYR A 178 0.21 12.35 6.85
C TYR A 178 -1.20 11.76 6.98
N MET A 179 -2.11 12.59 7.51
CA MET A 179 -3.55 12.40 7.43
C MET A 179 -4.11 13.25 6.29
N ILE A 180 -4.89 12.64 5.38
CA ILE A 180 -5.69 13.38 4.41
C ILE A 180 -6.89 13.96 5.16
N GLU A 181 -7.12 15.26 5.04
CA GLU A 181 -8.25 16.00 5.62
C GLU A 181 -9.21 16.45 4.52
N ASP A 182 -10.51 16.47 4.81
CA ASP A 182 -11.57 16.91 3.88
C ASP A 182 -11.57 18.40 3.57
#